data_c74a0f659379dea03967918df748737a
#
_entry.id   c74a0f659379dea03967918df748737a
#
_cell.length_a   1.000
_cell.length_b   1.000
_cell.length_c   1.000
_cell.angle_alpha   90.00
_cell.angle_beta   90.00
_cell.angle_gamma   90.00
#
_symmetry.space_group_name_H-M   'P 1'
#
loop_
_entity.id
_entity.type
_entity.pdbx_description
1 polymer ?
#
loop_
_entity_poly.entity_id
_entity_poly.type
_entity_poly.pdbx_seq_one_letter_code
_entity_poly.pdbx_strand_id
1 'polypeptide(L)'
;MFWRRRARKDPAGSHDLGVRVLSVARDDEPAPPTSEEAWSELRKIVAEAVIWQDKAEELLVDISQRRPLAELAPRGGPLIRRFFALRMRLPVSNDPAIQRITEVLGPVLDHHALMINSSLDMLAADWRSERIVSELERIDGLGAPAERLDQIRAELVDQGLVHELV
;
A
#
# COMPACT_ATOMS: atom_id res chain seq x y z
N MET A 1 -67.32 10.16 -7.00
CA MET A 1 -67.13 11.51 -7.52
C MET A 1 -66.03 11.51 -8.52
N PHE A 2 -66.41 11.80 -9.78
CA PHE A 2 -65.55 11.76 -10.97
C PHE A 2 -64.74 13.05 -11.04
N TRP A 3 -63.43 12.99 -11.30
CA TRP A 3 -62.67 14.08 -11.86
C TRP A 3 -61.98 13.64 -13.12
N ARG A 4 -62.42 14.30 -14.22
CA ARG A 4 -62.03 14.08 -15.63
C ARG A 4 -60.60 14.53 -15.89
N ARG A 5 -59.87 13.70 -16.60
CA ARG A 5 -58.66 14.03 -17.35
C ARG A 5 -58.90 15.18 -18.31
N ARG A 6 -58.00 16.18 -18.31
CA ARG A 6 -57.77 17.08 -19.45
C ARG A 6 -56.36 16.81 -19.96
N ALA A 7 -56.34 16.26 -21.16
CA ALA A 7 -55.16 16.23 -21.98
C ALA A 7 -54.78 17.65 -22.39
N ARG A 8 -53.52 18.03 -22.23
CA ARG A 8 -52.93 19.18 -22.91
C ARG A 8 -51.95 18.69 -23.97
N LYS A 9 -52.22 19.19 -25.18
CA LYS A 9 -51.47 19.04 -26.39
C LYS A 9 -50.06 19.65 -26.25
N ASP A 10 -49.06 18.92 -26.68
CA ASP A 10 -47.70 19.41 -26.93
C ASP A 10 -47.69 20.31 -28.15
N PRO A 11 -46.90 21.38 -28.18
CA PRO A 11 -46.35 21.91 -29.39
C PRO A 11 -44.91 21.49 -29.56
N ALA A 12 -44.66 20.90 -30.68
CA ALA A 12 -43.35 20.59 -31.20
C ALA A 12 -42.42 21.82 -31.18
N GLY A 13 -41.26 21.65 -30.62
CA GLY A 13 -40.15 22.57 -30.67
C GLY A 13 -38.86 21.77 -30.56
N SER A 14 -38.43 21.21 -31.68
CA SER A 14 -37.11 20.62 -31.83
C SER A 14 -36.07 21.72 -31.67
N HIS A 15 -35.48 21.86 -30.50
CA HIS A 15 -34.20 22.50 -30.35
C HIS A 15 -33.15 21.38 -30.22
N ASP A 16 -32.59 21.05 -31.36
CA ASP A 16 -31.36 20.30 -31.52
C ASP A 16 -30.21 21.12 -30.88
N LEU A 17 -30.07 21.02 -29.57
CA LEU A 17 -28.87 21.46 -28.89
C LEU A 17 -27.80 20.41 -29.14
N GLY A 18 -27.12 20.58 -30.26
CA GLY A 18 -25.87 19.86 -30.55
C GLY A 18 -24.90 20.03 -29.39
N VAL A 19 -24.96 19.12 -28.46
CA VAL A 19 -23.91 18.95 -27.45
C VAL A 19 -22.68 18.49 -28.19
N ARG A 20 -21.85 19.45 -28.64
CA ARG A 20 -20.47 19.18 -29.03
C ARG A 20 -19.79 18.63 -27.75
N VAL A 21 -19.75 17.33 -27.64
CA VAL A 21 -18.79 16.64 -26.74
C VAL A 21 -17.41 17.05 -27.28
N LEU A 22 -16.85 18.09 -26.67
CA LEU A 22 -15.43 18.36 -26.80
C LEU A 22 -14.73 17.14 -26.25
N SER A 23 -14.32 16.24 -27.14
CA SER A 23 -13.31 15.23 -26.82
C SER A 23 -12.05 16.02 -26.48
N VAL A 24 -11.90 16.33 -25.20
CA VAL A 24 -10.61 16.73 -24.65
C VAL A 24 -9.74 15.50 -24.82
N ALA A 25 -8.93 15.53 -25.87
CA ALA A 25 -7.87 14.56 -26.04
C ALA A 25 -7.04 14.58 -24.74
N ARG A 26 -7.08 13.48 -23.99
CA ARG A 26 -6.18 13.22 -22.90
C ARG A 26 -4.84 12.79 -23.49
N ASP A 27 -4.18 13.72 -24.17
CA ASP A 27 -2.87 13.46 -24.80
C ASP A 27 -1.71 13.52 -23.81
N ASP A 28 -1.98 13.70 -22.48
CA ASP A 28 -0.97 13.83 -21.45
C ASP A 28 -0.97 12.65 -20.44
N GLU A 29 -1.57 11.51 -20.75
CA GLU A 29 -1.37 10.34 -19.91
C GLU A 29 0.04 9.80 -20.21
N PRO A 30 0.97 9.80 -19.21
CA PRO A 30 2.32 9.34 -19.45
C PRO A 30 2.29 7.89 -19.92
N ALA A 31 3.05 7.62 -20.98
CA ALA A 31 3.16 6.26 -21.53
C ALA A 31 3.52 5.28 -20.36
N PRO A 32 2.91 4.08 -20.35
CA PRO A 32 3.23 3.10 -19.32
C PRO A 32 4.75 2.80 -19.34
N PRO A 33 5.37 2.61 -18.17
CA PRO A 33 6.80 2.36 -18.07
C PRO A 33 7.19 1.14 -18.90
N THR A 34 8.37 1.18 -19.49
CA THR A 34 8.94 0.00 -20.17
C THR A 34 9.13 -1.14 -19.17
N SER A 35 9.19 -2.37 -19.66
CA SER A 35 9.43 -3.54 -18.77
C SER A 35 10.75 -3.38 -17.98
N GLU A 36 11.79 -2.84 -18.59
CA GLU A 36 13.07 -2.59 -17.93
C GLU A 36 12.98 -1.55 -16.81
N GLU A 37 12.29 -0.44 -17.04
CA GLU A 37 12.03 0.58 -16.03
C GLU A 37 11.22 0.02 -14.86
N ALA A 38 10.19 -0.77 -15.16
CA ALA A 38 9.36 -1.41 -14.15
C ALA A 38 10.16 -2.41 -13.30
N TRP A 39 11.05 -3.20 -13.91
CA TRP A 39 11.98 -4.07 -13.18
C TRP A 39 12.97 -3.29 -12.33
N SER A 40 13.53 -2.20 -12.86
CA SER A 40 14.44 -1.33 -12.11
C SER A 40 13.77 -0.72 -10.88
N GLU A 41 12.53 -0.24 -11.03
CA GLU A 41 11.79 0.33 -9.89
C GLU A 41 11.39 -0.74 -8.87
N LEU A 42 10.97 -1.93 -9.31
CA LEU A 42 10.64 -3.03 -8.42
C LEU A 42 11.84 -3.43 -7.55
N ARG A 43 13.03 -3.53 -8.13
CA ARG A 43 14.27 -3.82 -7.39
C ARG A 43 14.57 -2.78 -6.32
N LYS A 44 14.43 -1.50 -6.66
CA LYS A 44 14.63 -0.40 -5.69
C LYS A 44 13.65 -0.49 -4.54
N ILE A 45 12.37 -0.77 -4.84
CA ILE A 45 11.34 -0.91 -3.82
C ILE A 45 11.66 -2.06 -2.87
N VAL A 46 12.01 -3.24 -3.39
CA VAL A 46 12.34 -4.41 -2.57
C VAL A 46 13.59 -4.15 -1.72
N ALA A 47 14.65 -3.58 -2.30
CA ALA A 47 15.86 -3.24 -1.55
C ALA A 47 15.58 -2.24 -0.43
N GLU A 48 14.77 -1.20 -0.70
CA GLU A 48 14.37 -0.21 0.28
C GLU A 48 13.48 -0.84 1.36
N ALA A 49 12.53 -1.71 0.98
CA ALA A 49 11.63 -2.38 1.90
C ALA A 49 12.38 -3.25 2.93
N VAL A 50 13.39 -4.00 2.51
CA VAL A 50 14.21 -4.82 3.41
C VAL A 50 14.94 -3.96 4.45
N ILE A 51 15.53 -2.83 4.03
CA ILE A 51 16.19 -1.91 4.98
C ILE A 51 15.20 -1.37 6.04
N TRP A 52 13.96 -1.09 5.64
CA TRP A 52 12.92 -0.61 6.56
C TRP A 52 12.30 -1.73 7.39
N GLN A 53 12.32 -2.98 6.89
CA GLN A 53 11.89 -4.17 7.64
C GLN A 53 12.72 -4.34 8.91
N ASP A 54 14.05 -4.31 8.83
CA ASP A 54 14.94 -4.42 10.00
C ASP A 54 14.59 -3.39 11.08
N LYS A 55 14.36 -2.14 10.66
CA LYS A 55 13.97 -1.05 11.59
C LYS A 55 12.57 -1.23 12.16
N ALA A 56 11.66 -1.83 11.42
CA ALA A 56 10.32 -2.15 11.89
C ALA A 56 10.37 -3.26 12.94
N GLU A 57 11.17 -4.29 12.72
CA GLU A 57 11.38 -5.38 13.68
C GLU A 57 12.00 -4.89 14.98
N GLU A 58 13.05 -4.05 14.91
CA GLU A 58 13.62 -3.40 16.11
C GLU A 58 12.55 -2.61 16.89
N LEU A 59 11.70 -1.86 16.18
CA LEU A 59 10.62 -1.11 16.82
C LEU A 59 9.58 -2.03 17.47
N LEU A 60 9.20 -3.13 16.83
CA LEU A 60 8.25 -4.10 17.37
C LEU A 60 8.81 -4.79 18.64
N VAL A 61 10.09 -5.11 18.65
CA VAL A 61 10.79 -5.60 19.87
C VAL A 61 10.72 -4.57 20.99
N ASP A 62 11.01 -3.30 20.70
CA ASP A 62 10.90 -2.23 21.71
C ASP A 62 9.47 -2.05 22.22
N ILE A 63 8.46 -2.21 21.35
CA ILE A 63 7.04 -2.18 21.73
C ILE A 63 6.68 -3.37 22.64
N SER A 64 7.12 -4.58 22.30
CA SER A 64 6.88 -5.77 23.14
C SER A 64 7.51 -5.65 24.53
N GLN A 65 8.63 -4.94 24.64
CA GLN A 65 9.28 -4.58 25.91
C GLN A 65 8.59 -3.42 26.64
N ARG A 66 7.51 -2.86 26.09
CA ARG A 66 6.71 -1.79 26.69
C ARG A 66 7.52 -0.51 26.95
N ARG A 67 8.44 -0.17 26.06
CA ARG A 67 9.11 1.13 26.15
C ARG A 67 8.09 2.27 26.05
N PRO A 68 8.40 3.46 26.60
CA PRO A 68 7.46 4.58 26.59
C PRO A 68 6.99 4.95 25.19
N LEU A 69 5.67 5.10 25.00
CA LEU A 69 5.07 5.49 23.73
C LEU A 69 5.68 6.79 23.15
N ALA A 70 6.03 7.74 24.04
CA ALA A 70 6.68 8.99 23.64
C ALA A 70 8.03 8.80 22.92
N GLU A 71 8.72 7.68 23.16
CA GLU A 71 9.98 7.31 22.49
C GLU A 71 9.71 6.56 21.17
N LEU A 72 8.65 5.77 21.11
CA LEU A 72 8.36 4.86 20.02
C LEU A 72 7.53 5.49 18.91
N ALA A 73 6.55 6.33 19.24
CA ALA A 73 5.67 6.97 18.25
C ALA A 73 6.43 7.83 17.21
N PRO A 74 7.47 8.62 17.58
CA PRO A 74 8.30 9.35 16.61
C PRO A 74 9.04 8.44 15.62
N ARG A 75 9.34 7.18 15.99
CA ARG A 75 9.99 6.19 15.13
C ARG A 75 8.98 5.47 14.24
N GLY A 76 7.81 5.12 14.77
CA GLY A 76 6.79 4.35 14.06
C GLY A 76 6.10 5.13 12.95
N GLY A 77 5.72 6.37 13.18
CA GLY A 77 5.05 7.20 12.17
C GLY A 77 5.81 7.32 10.83
N PRO A 78 7.12 7.62 10.83
CA PRO A 78 7.94 7.58 9.61
C PRO A 78 7.97 6.21 8.93
N LEU A 79 8.08 5.10 9.68
CA LEU A 79 8.11 3.74 9.12
C LEU A 79 6.80 3.41 8.40
N ILE A 80 5.65 3.68 9.04
CA ILE A 80 4.33 3.50 8.43
C ILE A 80 4.24 4.24 7.10
N ARG A 81 4.61 5.52 7.08
CA ARG A 81 4.59 6.33 5.85
C ARG A 81 5.53 5.79 4.77
N ARG A 82 6.68 5.21 5.15
CA ARG A 82 7.62 4.62 4.20
C ARG A 82 7.02 3.39 3.52
N PHE A 83 6.44 2.46 4.26
CA PHE A 83 5.81 1.29 3.67
C PHE A 83 4.64 1.67 2.76
N PHE A 84 3.79 2.63 3.15
CA PHE A 84 2.75 3.15 2.25
C PHE A 84 3.34 3.82 1.00
N ALA A 85 4.40 4.60 1.13
CA ALA A 85 5.05 5.23 -0.03
C ALA A 85 5.63 4.16 -0.99
N LEU A 86 6.25 3.10 -0.47
CA LEU A 86 6.73 1.97 -1.27
C LEU A 86 5.57 1.27 -1.98
N ARG A 87 4.47 1.04 -1.27
CA ARG A 87 3.24 0.44 -1.83
C ARG A 87 2.69 1.24 -3.00
N MET A 88 2.67 2.57 -2.89
CA MET A 88 2.18 3.47 -3.95
C MET A 88 3.11 3.57 -5.16
N ARG A 89 4.38 3.20 -5.01
CA ARG A 89 5.38 3.19 -6.09
C ARG A 89 5.42 1.88 -6.87
N LEU A 90 4.67 0.85 -6.46
CA LEU A 90 4.67 -0.43 -7.17
C LEU A 90 4.34 -0.21 -8.64
N PRO A 91 5.19 -0.71 -9.56
CA PRO A 91 4.99 -0.46 -10.97
C PRO A 91 3.76 -1.18 -11.52
N VAL A 92 3.05 -0.51 -12.40
CA VAL A 92 2.02 -1.13 -13.25
C VAL A 92 2.71 -1.60 -14.53
N SER A 93 2.63 -2.88 -14.84
CA SER A 93 3.30 -3.47 -16.00
C SER A 93 2.43 -4.56 -16.63
N ASN A 94 2.58 -4.77 -17.93
CA ASN A 94 1.97 -5.89 -18.65
C ASN A 94 2.83 -7.16 -18.61
N ASP A 95 4.03 -7.10 -18.02
CA ASP A 95 4.89 -8.25 -17.81
C ASP A 95 4.30 -9.16 -16.70
N PRO A 96 3.93 -10.42 -17.01
CA PRO A 96 3.29 -11.31 -16.05
C PRO A 96 4.16 -11.62 -14.82
N ALA A 97 5.49 -11.56 -14.96
CA ALA A 97 6.40 -11.80 -13.85
C ALA A 97 6.41 -10.61 -12.87
N ILE A 98 6.40 -9.38 -13.40
CA ILE A 98 6.28 -8.17 -12.57
C ILE A 98 4.91 -8.14 -11.87
N GLN A 99 3.83 -8.43 -12.61
CA GLN A 99 2.48 -8.48 -12.02
C GLN A 99 2.42 -9.43 -10.82
N ARG A 100 2.90 -10.67 -11.00
CA ARG A 100 2.92 -11.67 -9.92
C ARG A 100 3.68 -11.20 -8.69
N ILE A 101 4.83 -10.56 -8.87
CA ILE A 101 5.62 -10.05 -7.74
C ILE A 101 4.90 -8.87 -7.07
N THR A 102 4.34 -7.94 -7.83
CA THR A 102 3.63 -6.77 -7.27
C THR A 102 2.35 -7.17 -6.54
N GLU A 103 1.63 -8.19 -7.02
CA GLU A 103 0.45 -8.74 -6.35
C GLU A 103 0.77 -9.34 -4.98
N VAL A 104 1.96 -9.91 -4.81
CA VAL A 104 2.42 -10.45 -3.52
C VAL A 104 3.04 -9.36 -2.65
N LEU A 105 3.89 -8.51 -3.22
CA LEU A 105 4.63 -7.48 -2.50
C LEU A 105 3.71 -6.41 -1.90
N GLY A 106 2.64 -6.05 -2.62
CA GLY A 106 1.67 -5.05 -2.15
C GLY A 106 1.09 -5.40 -0.78
N PRO A 107 0.42 -6.55 -0.59
CA PRO A 107 -0.07 -6.99 0.71
C PRO A 107 1.01 -7.11 1.78
N VAL A 108 2.25 -7.49 1.43
CA VAL A 108 3.38 -7.56 2.38
C VAL A 108 3.70 -6.17 2.92
N LEU A 109 3.83 -5.16 2.07
CA LEU A 109 4.09 -3.77 2.49
C LEU A 109 2.95 -3.20 3.33
N ASP A 110 1.69 -3.47 2.95
CA ASP A 110 0.51 -3.07 3.70
C ASP A 110 0.50 -3.72 5.11
N HIS A 111 0.88 -5.00 5.20
CA HIS A 111 0.97 -5.71 6.48
C HIS A 111 2.03 -5.08 7.40
N HIS A 112 3.21 -4.73 6.88
CA HIS A 112 4.26 -4.08 7.68
C HIS A 112 3.77 -2.77 8.28
N ALA A 113 3.14 -1.92 7.46
CA ALA A 113 2.55 -0.67 7.95
C ALA A 113 1.46 -0.90 9.01
N LEU A 114 0.58 -1.87 8.78
CA LEU A 114 -0.53 -2.21 9.67
C LEU A 114 -0.02 -2.76 11.02
N MET A 115 0.96 -3.65 11.01
CA MET A 115 1.54 -4.22 12.23
C MET A 115 2.14 -3.16 13.13
N ILE A 116 2.94 -2.24 12.56
CA ILE A 116 3.51 -1.12 13.32
C ILE A 116 2.39 -0.25 13.91
N ASN A 117 1.41 0.15 13.09
CA ASN A 117 0.32 0.99 13.54
C ASN A 117 -0.49 0.34 14.66
N SER A 118 -0.92 -0.90 14.46
CA SER A 118 -1.73 -1.64 15.43
C SER A 118 -0.96 -1.86 16.74
N SER A 119 0.34 -2.12 16.67
CA SER A 119 1.18 -2.30 17.86
C SER A 119 1.34 -1.01 18.66
N LEU A 120 1.50 0.13 17.99
CA LEU A 120 1.54 1.45 18.64
C LEU A 120 0.17 1.81 19.25
N ASP A 121 -0.93 1.50 18.55
CA ASP A 121 -2.29 1.73 19.05
C ASP A 121 -2.57 0.88 20.30
N MET A 122 -2.13 -0.38 20.32
CA MET A 122 -2.21 -1.24 21.52
C MET A 122 -1.41 -0.66 22.68
N LEU A 123 -0.20 -0.15 22.43
CA LEU A 123 0.63 0.48 23.46
C LEU A 123 0.03 1.80 23.96
N ALA A 124 -0.68 2.55 23.09
CA ALA A 124 -1.38 3.77 23.46
C ALA A 124 -2.69 3.52 24.25
N ALA A 125 -3.27 2.32 24.10
CA ALA A 125 -4.47 1.91 24.83
C ALA A 125 -4.19 1.70 26.32
N ASP A 126 -5.21 1.27 27.09
CA ASP A 126 -5.03 0.99 28.51
C ASP A 126 -4.09 -0.22 28.74
N TRP A 127 -2.79 0.06 28.81
CA TRP A 127 -1.71 -0.90 29.02
C TRP A 127 -1.84 -1.70 30.34
N ARG A 128 -2.77 -1.32 31.23
CA ARG A 128 -3.09 -2.05 32.47
C ARG A 128 -4.05 -3.21 32.23
N SER A 129 -4.70 -3.26 31.07
CA SER A 129 -5.53 -4.39 30.68
C SER A 129 -4.66 -5.63 30.47
N GLU A 130 -4.91 -6.70 31.24
CA GLU A 130 -4.20 -7.98 31.09
C GLU A 130 -4.27 -8.52 29.66
N ARG A 131 -5.37 -8.25 28.96
CA ARG A 131 -5.53 -8.63 27.54
C ARG A 131 -4.52 -7.90 26.65
N ILE A 132 -4.38 -6.58 26.80
CA ILE A 132 -3.43 -5.80 25.98
C ILE A 132 -2.01 -6.21 26.29
N VAL A 133 -1.69 -6.42 27.56
CA VAL A 133 -0.39 -6.94 28.01
C VAL A 133 -0.07 -8.27 27.32
N SER A 134 -1.01 -9.22 27.33
CA SER A 134 -0.84 -10.52 26.69
C SER A 134 -0.68 -10.44 25.18
N GLU A 135 -1.38 -9.52 24.51
CA GLU A 135 -1.23 -9.30 23.05
C GLU A 135 0.11 -8.65 22.71
N LEU A 136 0.59 -7.68 23.50
CA LEU A 136 1.90 -7.07 23.31
C LEU A 136 3.05 -8.09 23.49
N GLU A 137 2.91 -9.02 24.44
CA GLU A 137 3.89 -10.09 24.66
C GLU A 137 3.93 -11.13 23.53
N ARG A 138 2.89 -11.18 22.70
CA ARG A 138 2.81 -12.06 21.53
C ARG A 138 3.37 -11.44 20.25
N ILE A 139 3.77 -10.17 20.28
CA ILE A 139 4.41 -9.53 19.15
C ILE A 139 5.80 -10.16 18.97
N ASP A 140 5.91 -11.01 17.96
CA ASP A 140 7.14 -11.71 17.58
C ASP A 140 7.61 -11.24 16.19
N GLY A 141 7.81 -9.91 16.05
CA GLY A 141 8.23 -9.29 14.80
C GLY A 141 7.12 -9.21 13.75
N LEU A 142 7.53 -9.20 12.48
CA LEU A 142 6.65 -9.09 11.32
C LEU A 142 6.18 -10.46 10.80
N GLY A 143 6.80 -11.55 11.26
CA GLY A 143 6.40 -12.92 10.97
C GLY A 143 6.49 -13.30 9.47
N ALA A 144 5.57 -14.16 9.00
CA ALA A 144 5.57 -14.69 7.64
C ALA A 144 5.64 -13.63 6.51
N PRO A 145 5.06 -12.42 6.62
CA PRO A 145 5.26 -11.35 5.64
C PRO A 145 6.72 -10.88 5.53
N ALA A 146 7.49 -10.87 6.63
CA ALA A 146 8.92 -10.56 6.56
C ALA A 146 9.70 -11.61 5.79
N GLU A 147 9.48 -12.88 6.11
CA GLU A 147 10.08 -14.02 5.39
C GLU A 147 9.70 -13.96 3.88
N ARG A 148 8.48 -13.55 3.56
CA ARG A 148 8.04 -13.42 2.17
C ARG A 148 8.77 -12.30 1.44
N LEU A 149 9.06 -11.18 2.09
CA LEU A 149 9.86 -10.11 1.51
C LEU A 149 11.29 -10.58 1.21
N ASP A 150 11.89 -11.33 2.11
CA ASP A 150 13.22 -11.92 1.91
C ASP A 150 13.24 -12.94 0.76
N GLN A 151 12.20 -13.74 0.63
CA GLN A 151 12.04 -14.65 -0.51
C GLN A 151 11.94 -13.89 -1.84
N ILE A 152 11.14 -12.83 -1.92
CA ILE A 152 11.04 -11.98 -3.11
C ILE A 152 12.41 -11.37 -3.45
N ARG A 153 13.14 -10.89 -2.43
CA ARG A 153 14.51 -10.40 -2.63
C ARG A 153 15.42 -11.47 -3.22
N ALA A 154 15.41 -12.67 -2.66
CA ALA A 154 16.23 -13.79 -3.15
C ALA A 154 15.86 -14.17 -4.59
N GLU A 155 14.56 -14.26 -4.92
CA GLU A 155 14.08 -14.52 -6.29
C GLU A 155 14.62 -13.48 -7.29
N LEU A 156 14.66 -12.18 -6.92
CA LEU A 156 15.19 -11.11 -7.76
C LEU A 156 16.70 -11.18 -7.95
N VAL A 157 17.44 -11.64 -6.93
CA VAL A 157 18.92 -11.85 -7.00
C VAL A 157 19.23 -13.04 -7.91
N ASP A 158 18.56 -14.18 -7.74
CA ASP A 158 18.78 -15.40 -8.51
C ASP A 158 18.50 -15.21 -10.01
N GLN A 159 17.57 -14.33 -10.35
CA GLN A 159 17.27 -13.98 -11.74
C GLN A 159 18.33 -13.04 -12.36
N GLY A 160 19.42 -12.76 -11.68
CA GLY A 160 20.46 -11.80 -12.11
C GLY A 160 19.95 -10.36 -12.17
N LEU A 161 18.80 -10.10 -11.56
CA LEU A 161 18.12 -8.82 -11.61
C LEU A 161 18.58 -7.85 -10.50
N VAL A 162 19.37 -8.31 -9.54
CA VAL A 162 20.02 -7.46 -8.52
C VAL A 162 21.52 -7.72 -8.57
N HIS A 163 22.30 -6.76 -9.04
CA HIS A 163 23.72 -6.71 -8.71
C HIS A 163 23.81 -6.26 -7.24
N GLU A 164 24.57 -6.98 -6.43
CA GLU A 164 24.82 -6.66 -5.04
C GLU A 164 25.16 -5.17 -4.90
N LEU A 165 24.30 -4.43 -4.26
CA LEU A 165 24.64 -3.13 -3.71
C LEU A 165 25.41 -3.42 -2.41
N VAL A 166 26.75 -3.58 -2.57
CA VAL A 166 27.70 -3.53 -1.45
C VAL A 166 27.92 -2.09 -1.03
#